data_1b5e840f1dcb663420c84831b79de3e1
#
_entry.id   1b5e840f1dcb663420c84831b79de3e1
#
_cell.length_a   1.000
_cell.length_b   1.000
_cell.length_c   1.000
_cell.angle_alpha   90.00
_cell.angle_beta   90.00
_cell.angle_gamma   90.00
#
_symmetry.space_group_name_H-M   'P 1'
#
loop_
_entity.id
_entity.type
_entity.pdbx_description
1 polymer ?
#
loop_
_entity_poly.entity_id
_entity_poly.type
_entity_poly.pdbx_seq_one_letter_code
_entity_poly.pdbx_strand_id
1 'polypeptide(L)'
;PRLKQSDPRQTGIEGRSLHRIRICHQLTMLQFSKYQGLGNDFLILEGRQGQLPQSVVEPDPIWVRQLCDRRFGIGGDGLILALPPQGQGDLRMRIFNADGSEAEMCGNGIRCLARFLADSDGDAPGKRWAIETPAGLIRPELQSDGQLRVDMGAPFLEPSSIPTTLPLVDGLARGSADLADRALEVAAVGMGNPHVVVPVEDLNAIPFDAWGAALEVHHLFPAKTNVHFLQVHARNRLEIRVWERGAGPTLACGTGACATLVAAVLLGLADDHAEVMLPGGPLQIAWPGRHGAVLMTGPAVSVFDGVLSPDLMPVGESPVAEPLTQDAANNAPFDCSRDCVDSCQQPDNCLRDAAQQQVQAFLNSTSLDAMLNLASESLEQRTRARFERDTL
;
A
#
# COMPACT_ATOMS: atom_id res chain seq x y z
N PRO A 1 90.84 -9.61 -31.97
CA PRO A 1 90.63 -8.24 -31.73
C PRO A 1 89.18 -7.86 -31.83
N ARG A 2 88.84 -7.06 -30.92
CA ARG A 2 87.63 -6.26 -30.80
C ARG A 2 86.36 -6.91 -30.14
N LEU A 3 86.31 -6.63 -28.90
CA LEU A 3 85.12 -6.52 -28.03
C LEU A 3 83.95 -5.80 -28.70
N LYS A 4 82.74 -6.30 -28.55
CA LYS A 4 81.54 -5.49 -28.57
C LYS A 4 80.78 -5.72 -27.30
N GLN A 5 80.58 -4.63 -26.62
CA GLN A 5 79.81 -4.43 -25.41
C GLN A 5 78.38 -4.88 -25.59
N SER A 6 77.89 -5.55 -24.61
CA SER A 6 76.41 -5.83 -24.35
C SER A 6 75.85 -4.65 -23.60
N ASP A 7 74.73 -4.10 -24.11
CA ASP A 7 73.90 -3.13 -23.41
C ASP A 7 72.79 -3.88 -22.68
N PRO A 8 72.60 -3.61 -21.40
CA PRO A 8 71.53 -4.24 -20.63
C PRO A 8 70.34 -3.28 -20.53
N ARG A 9 69.16 -3.84 -20.45
CA ARG A 9 67.89 -3.23 -19.97
C ARG A 9 66.88 -2.81 -21.04
N GLN A 10 65.95 -3.68 -21.21
CA GLN A 10 64.51 -3.30 -21.26
C GLN A 10 63.69 -4.45 -20.68
N THR A 11 63.42 -4.36 -19.36
CA THR A 11 62.38 -5.14 -18.76
C THR A 11 61.08 -4.31 -18.94
N GLY A 12 60.27 -4.68 -19.91
CA GLY A 12 58.93 -4.17 -20.09
C GLY A 12 58.02 -4.67 -18.95
N ILE A 13 57.65 -3.77 -18.09
CA ILE A 13 56.54 -4.01 -17.16
C ILE A 13 55.24 -3.74 -17.93
N GLU A 14 54.62 -4.80 -18.40
CA GLU A 14 53.26 -4.74 -18.91
C GLU A 14 52.33 -4.23 -17.81
N GLY A 15 51.76 -3.04 -18.05
CA GLY A 15 50.76 -2.44 -17.20
C GLY A 15 49.51 -3.29 -17.17
N ARG A 16 49.31 -4.09 -16.12
CA ARG A 16 48.01 -4.65 -15.78
C ARG A 16 47.14 -3.52 -15.36
N SER A 17 46.19 -3.15 -16.23
CA SER A 17 45.07 -2.29 -15.96
C SER A 17 44.26 -2.90 -14.80
N LEU A 18 44.43 -2.34 -13.61
CA LEU A 18 43.57 -2.61 -12.46
C LEU A 18 42.20 -1.99 -12.76
N HIS A 19 41.33 -2.79 -13.34
CA HIS A 19 39.90 -2.49 -13.27
C HIS A 19 39.53 -2.50 -11.79
N ARG A 20 39.57 -1.32 -11.17
CA ARG A 20 38.89 -1.08 -9.90
C ARG A 20 37.40 -1.26 -10.14
N ILE A 21 36.87 -2.43 -9.82
CA ILE A 21 35.44 -2.61 -9.57
C ILE A 21 35.17 -1.80 -8.34
N ARG A 22 34.76 -0.54 -8.53
CA ARG A 22 34.05 0.22 -7.51
C ARG A 22 32.70 -0.45 -7.37
N ILE A 23 32.60 -1.39 -6.45
CA ILE A 23 31.30 -1.76 -5.88
C ILE A 23 30.95 -0.58 -4.96
N CYS A 24 30.43 0.49 -5.58
CA CYS A 24 29.68 1.48 -4.86
C CYS A 24 28.40 0.75 -4.45
N HIS A 25 28.28 0.32 -3.20
CA HIS A 25 26.98 0.03 -2.61
C HIS A 25 26.24 1.36 -2.63
N GLN A 26 25.62 1.68 -3.75
CA GLN A 26 24.56 2.67 -3.81
C GLN A 26 23.50 2.12 -2.88
N LEU A 27 23.42 2.64 -1.66
CA LEU A 27 22.26 2.49 -0.80
C LEU A 27 21.09 2.99 -1.64
N THR A 28 20.36 2.09 -2.25
CA THR A 28 19.19 2.42 -3.05
C THR A 28 18.15 2.93 -2.06
N MET A 29 18.02 4.26 -1.97
CA MET A 29 17.03 4.88 -1.10
C MET A 29 15.67 4.48 -1.60
N LEU A 30 14.92 3.73 -0.80
CA LEU A 30 13.58 3.27 -1.14
C LEU A 30 12.59 4.42 -0.91
N GLN A 31 12.00 4.90 -2.01
CA GLN A 31 10.96 5.92 -1.97
C GLN A 31 9.60 5.28 -1.79
N PHE A 32 8.72 5.97 -1.09
CA PHE A 32 7.32 5.56 -0.94
C PHE A 32 6.40 6.77 -1.11
N SER A 33 5.15 6.50 -1.50
CA SER A 33 4.06 7.46 -1.51
C SER A 33 2.98 6.99 -0.54
N LYS A 34 2.42 7.91 0.25
CA LYS A 34 1.32 7.61 1.14
C LYS A 34 0.01 8.15 0.57
N TYR A 35 -0.97 7.27 0.39
CA TYR A 35 -2.30 7.57 -0.11
C TYR A 35 -3.36 7.08 0.86
N GLN A 36 -4.53 7.71 0.85
CA GLN A 36 -5.68 7.29 1.63
C GLN A 36 -6.97 7.31 0.81
N GLY A 37 -7.89 6.39 1.12
CA GLY A 37 -9.25 6.37 0.60
C GLY A 37 -10.24 6.23 1.75
N LEU A 38 -10.95 7.31 2.08
CA LEU A 38 -11.92 7.36 3.19
C LEU A 38 -11.31 7.01 4.56
N GLY A 39 -10.08 7.48 4.83
CA GLY A 39 -9.37 7.24 6.07
C GLY A 39 -8.61 5.91 6.15
N ASN A 40 -8.76 5.03 5.17
CA ASN A 40 -7.95 3.82 5.04
C ASN A 40 -6.69 4.15 4.23
N ASP A 41 -5.50 4.10 4.86
CA ASP A 41 -4.27 4.67 4.34
C ASP A 41 -3.19 3.61 4.04
N PHE A 42 -2.53 3.78 2.89
CA PHE A 42 -1.57 2.82 2.38
C PHE A 42 -0.25 3.48 2.02
N LEU A 43 0.83 2.76 2.28
CA LEU A 43 2.15 3.04 1.75
C LEU A 43 2.27 2.37 0.38
N ILE A 44 2.69 3.09 -0.65
CA ILE A 44 2.83 2.57 -2.01
C ILE A 44 4.30 2.63 -2.42
N LEU A 45 4.85 1.49 -2.85
CA LEU A 45 6.19 1.39 -3.40
C LEU A 45 6.12 1.16 -4.91
N GLU A 46 6.80 2.05 -5.66
CA GLU A 46 6.91 1.96 -7.10
C GLU A 46 7.95 0.91 -7.51
N GLY A 47 7.53 -0.09 -8.21
CA GLY A 47 8.38 -1.18 -8.68
C GLY A 47 8.06 -1.66 -10.09
N ARG A 48 7.22 -0.95 -10.85
CA ARG A 48 6.77 -1.35 -12.20
C ARG A 48 7.91 -1.60 -13.18
N GLN A 49 9.08 -0.97 -12.97
CA GLN A 49 10.27 -1.15 -13.79
C GLN A 49 11.21 -2.27 -13.30
N GLY A 50 10.80 -3.04 -12.28
CA GLY A 50 11.59 -4.13 -11.72
C GLY A 50 12.80 -3.71 -10.88
N GLN A 51 12.83 -2.45 -10.39
CA GLN A 51 13.96 -1.89 -9.66
C GLN A 51 13.94 -2.18 -8.15
N LEU A 52 12.85 -2.74 -7.63
CA LEU A 52 12.76 -3.06 -6.21
C LEU A 52 13.62 -4.28 -5.85
N PRO A 53 14.33 -4.26 -4.71
CA PRO A 53 15.04 -5.43 -4.20
C PRO A 53 14.09 -6.60 -3.96
N GLN A 54 14.60 -7.84 -4.07
CA GLN A 54 13.77 -9.04 -3.84
C GLN A 54 13.18 -9.07 -2.41
N SER A 55 13.92 -8.61 -1.42
CA SER A 55 13.45 -8.49 -0.02
C SER A 55 12.28 -7.51 0.16
N VAL A 56 12.05 -6.62 -0.80
CA VAL A 56 10.89 -5.73 -0.86
C VAL A 56 9.75 -6.34 -1.67
N VAL A 57 10.07 -7.03 -2.77
CA VAL A 57 9.08 -7.72 -3.62
C VAL A 57 8.44 -8.88 -2.87
N GLU A 58 9.22 -9.61 -2.07
CA GLU A 58 8.78 -10.68 -1.16
C GLU A 58 9.05 -10.25 0.29
N PRO A 59 8.22 -9.36 0.85
CA PRO A 59 8.53 -8.73 2.14
C PRO A 59 8.31 -9.70 3.30
N ASP A 60 9.23 -9.63 4.27
CA ASP A 60 9.00 -10.27 5.57
C ASP A 60 7.78 -9.61 6.26
N PRO A 61 6.81 -10.39 6.76
CA PRO A 61 5.68 -9.87 7.52
C PRO A 61 6.06 -8.98 8.70
N ILE A 62 7.23 -9.22 9.31
CA ILE A 62 7.76 -8.38 10.41
C ILE A 62 8.10 -6.99 9.88
N TRP A 63 8.75 -6.91 8.71
CA TRP A 63 9.10 -5.64 8.09
C TRP A 63 7.85 -4.82 7.70
N VAL A 64 6.83 -5.48 7.13
CA VAL A 64 5.55 -4.81 6.83
C VAL A 64 4.91 -4.23 8.09
N ARG A 65 4.89 -5.00 9.19
CA ARG A 65 4.38 -4.52 10.49
C ARG A 65 5.17 -3.31 10.99
N GLN A 66 6.50 -3.32 10.87
CA GLN A 66 7.34 -2.19 11.25
C GLN A 66 7.04 -0.94 10.44
N LEU A 67 6.89 -1.07 9.11
CA LEU A 67 6.53 0.07 8.25
C LEU A 67 5.16 0.65 8.60
N CYS A 68 4.18 -0.22 8.86
CA CYS A 68 2.80 0.15 9.13
C CYS A 68 2.56 0.64 10.58
N ASP A 69 3.53 0.46 11.48
CA ASP A 69 3.41 0.96 12.86
C ASP A 69 3.32 2.50 12.86
N ARG A 70 2.25 3.03 13.47
CA ARG A 70 1.96 4.47 13.48
C ARG A 70 2.82 5.29 14.45
N ARG A 71 3.64 4.62 15.28
CA ARG A 71 4.51 5.25 16.29
C ARG A 71 5.99 5.03 16.01
N PHE A 72 6.35 3.84 15.53
CA PHE A 72 7.74 3.44 15.32
C PHE A 72 8.11 3.28 13.85
N GLY A 73 7.13 3.30 12.94
CA GLY A 73 7.30 3.24 11.50
C GLY A 73 6.79 4.50 10.81
N ILE A 74 6.37 4.36 9.56
CA ILE A 74 5.71 5.42 8.79
C ILE A 74 4.23 5.52 9.20
N GLY A 75 3.63 4.38 9.53
CA GLY A 75 2.22 4.24 9.86
C GLY A 75 1.32 4.11 8.63
N GLY A 76 0.45 3.12 8.66
CA GLY A 76 -0.54 2.86 7.61
C GLY A 76 -1.36 1.63 7.93
N ASP A 77 -2.47 1.46 7.20
CA ASP A 77 -3.30 0.26 7.30
C ASP A 77 -2.76 -0.88 6.41
N GLY A 78 -1.77 -0.56 5.53
CA GLY A 78 -1.12 -1.55 4.70
C GLY A 78 -0.05 -0.99 3.78
N LEU A 79 0.64 -1.93 3.13
CA LEU A 79 1.67 -1.69 2.11
C LEU A 79 1.15 -2.18 0.77
N ILE A 80 1.29 -1.37 -0.28
CA ILE A 80 1.00 -1.74 -1.67
C ILE A 80 2.29 -1.70 -2.48
N LEU A 81 2.53 -2.75 -3.25
CA LEU A 81 3.60 -2.82 -4.22
C LEU A 81 3.00 -2.72 -5.64
N ALA A 82 3.43 -1.70 -6.40
CA ALA A 82 3.18 -1.60 -7.83
C ALA A 82 4.31 -2.32 -8.57
N LEU A 83 4.03 -3.47 -9.17
CA LEU A 83 5.03 -4.38 -9.74
C LEU A 83 4.83 -4.56 -11.26
N PRO A 84 5.86 -5.05 -12.00
CA PRO A 84 5.69 -5.44 -13.39
C PRO A 84 4.57 -6.48 -13.52
N PRO A 85 3.80 -6.48 -14.63
CA PRO A 85 2.79 -7.49 -14.89
C PRO A 85 3.42 -8.88 -15.04
N GLN A 86 2.67 -9.91 -14.70
CA GLN A 86 3.03 -11.30 -14.95
C GLN A 86 2.15 -11.97 -16.02
N GLY A 87 1.04 -11.36 -16.37
CA GLY A 87 0.06 -11.84 -17.37
C GLY A 87 -0.29 -10.76 -18.38
N GLN A 88 -1.59 -10.45 -18.49
CA GLN A 88 -2.14 -9.52 -19.48
C GLN A 88 -2.50 -8.14 -18.90
N GLY A 89 -2.12 -7.86 -17.66
CA GLY A 89 -2.32 -6.58 -17.02
C GLY A 89 -1.31 -5.51 -17.48
N ASP A 90 -1.58 -4.27 -17.13
CA ASP A 90 -0.62 -3.17 -17.30
C ASP A 90 0.44 -3.20 -16.19
N LEU A 91 0.04 -3.68 -15.02
CA LEU A 91 0.89 -3.87 -13.85
C LEU A 91 0.26 -4.91 -12.91
N ARG A 92 1.04 -5.32 -11.91
CA ARG A 92 0.59 -6.19 -10.83
C ARG A 92 0.61 -5.44 -9.50
N MET A 93 -0.46 -5.59 -8.73
CA MET A 93 -0.58 -5.12 -7.36
C MET A 93 -0.40 -6.29 -6.39
N ARG A 94 0.46 -6.11 -5.40
CA ARG A 94 0.43 -6.89 -4.16
C ARG A 94 0.08 -5.95 -3.02
N ILE A 95 -0.75 -6.41 -2.10
CA ILE A 95 -1.19 -5.63 -0.95
C ILE A 95 -1.04 -6.45 0.33
N PHE A 96 -0.44 -5.82 1.33
CA PHE A 96 -0.19 -6.41 2.64
C PHE A 96 -0.90 -5.57 3.69
N ASN A 97 -1.62 -6.22 4.58
CA ASN A 97 -2.24 -5.59 5.74
C ASN A 97 -1.18 -5.14 6.75
N ALA A 98 -1.55 -4.28 7.69
CA ALA A 98 -0.66 -3.81 8.74
C ALA A 98 -0.10 -4.94 9.65
N ASP A 99 -0.74 -6.10 9.69
CA ASP A 99 -0.26 -7.28 10.42
C ASP A 99 0.76 -8.12 9.62
N GLY A 100 1.08 -7.69 8.39
CA GLY A 100 2.00 -8.36 7.47
C GLY A 100 1.38 -9.48 6.65
N SER A 101 0.09 -9.78 6.79
CA SER A 101 -0.60 -10.74 5.94
C SER A 101 -0.87 -10.17 4.55
N GLU A 102 -0.74 -10.98 3.50
CA GLU A 102 -1.10 -10.57 2.14
C GLU A 102 -2.61 -10.71 1.94
N ALA A 103 -3.24 -9.70 1.36
CA ALA A 103 -4.65 -9.71 0.99
C ALA A 103 -4.82 -9.93 -0.52
N GLU A 104 -5.90 -10.61 -0.92
CA GLU A 104 -6.18 -10.87 -2.32
C GLU A 104 -6.55 -9.59 -3.08
N MET A 105 -7.31 -8.69 -2.45
CA MET A 105 -7.74 -7.39 -2.98
C MET A 105 -8.29 -6.50 -1.86
N CYS A 106 -8.17 -5.18 -2.04
CA CYS A 106 -8.80 -4.19 -1.19
C CYS A 106 -9.38 -3.07 -2.06
N GLY A 107 -10.69 -2.83 -1.95
CA GLY A 107 -11.37 -1.79 -2.73
C GLY A 107 -10.84 -0.38 -2.49
N ASN A 108 -10.40 -0.06 -1.26
CA ASN A 108 -9.75 1.22 -0.95
C ASN A 108 -8.32 1.25 -1.50
N GLY A 109 -7.57 0.16 -1.34
CA GLY A 109 -6.19 0.04 -1.82
C GLY A 109 -6.08 0.15 -3.33
N ILE A 110 -7.00 -0.47 -4.10
CA ILE A 110 -6.97 -0.37 -5.57
C ILE A 110 -7.25 1.05 -6.06
N ARG A 111 -8.12 1.84 -5.35
CA ARG A 111 -8.32 3.25 -5.67
C ARG A 111 -7.07 4.07 -5.35
N CYS A 112 -6.43 3.82 -4.20
CA CYS A 112 -5.17 4.50 -3.83
C CYS A 112 -4.08 4.22 -4.87
N LEU A 113 -3.92 2.97 -5.31
CA LEU A 113 -2.96 2.62 -6.36
C LEU A 113 -3.29 3.31 -7.69
N ALA A 114 -4.56 3.27 -8.15
CA ALA A 114 -4.95 3.92 -9.39
C ALA A 114 -4.73 5.45 -9.35
N ARG A 115 -4.98 6.08 -8.19
CA ARG A 115 -4.68 7.50 -8.02
C ARG A 115 -3.17 7.77 -8.04
N PHE A 116 -2.38 6.94 -7.38
CA PHE A 116 -0.93 7.01 -7.43
C PHE A 116 -0.40 6.90 -8.87
N LEU A 117 -0.93 5.98 -9.68
CA LEU A 117 -0.57 5.83 -11.09
C LEU A 117 -0.93 7.10 -11.89
N ALA A 118 -2.15 7.62 -11.70
CA ALA A 118 -2.59 8.83 -12.37
C ALA A 118 -1.68 10.03 -12.05
N ASP A 119 -1.33 10.20 -10.78
CA ASP A 119 -0.46 11.30 -10.34
C ASP A 119 0.98 11.13 -10.83
N SER A 120 1.48 9.88 -10.88
CA SER A 120 2.87 9.57 -11.29
C SER A 120 3.06 9.68 -12.81
N ASP A 121 2.06 9.26 -13.60
CA ASP A 121 2.16 9.17 -15.05
C ASP A 121 1.51 10.39 -15.74
N GLY A 122 0.83 11.28 -14.99
CA GLY A 122 0.14 12.44 -15.53
C GLY A 122 -1.09 12.06 -16.36
N ASP A 123 -1.78 10.98 -16.00
CA ASP A 123 -2.91 10.47 -16.78
C ASP A 123 -4.15 11.36 -16.67
N ALA A 124 -4.86 11.50 -17.78
CA ALA A 124 -6.09 12.28 -17.90
C ALA A 124 -7.35 11.47 -17.52
N PRO A 125 -8.46 12.14 -17.17
CA PRO A 125 -9.75 11.48 -16.96
C PRO A 125 -10.14 10.55 -18.12
N GLY A 126 -10.76 9.42 -17.80
CA GLY A 126 -11.10 8.35 -18.74
C GLY A 126 -10.00 7.28 -18.86
N LYS A 127 -8.83 7.49 -18.27
CA LYS A 127 -7.80 6.45 -18.19
C LYS A 127 -8.30 5.24 -17.40
N ARG A 128 -8.00 4.07 -17.93
CA ARG A 128 -8.26 2.76 -17.32
C ARG A 128 -6.96 1.98 -17.23
N TRP A 129 -6.82 1.26 -16.15
CA TRP A 129 -5.70 0.34 -15.96
C TRP A 129 -6.22 -1.09 -15.83
N ALA A 130 -5.46 -2.05 -16.33
CA ALA A 130 -5.69 -3.47 -16.09
C ALA A 130 -4.68 -3.93 -15.02
N ILE A 131 -5.11 -4.03 -13.77
CA ILE A 131 -4.25 -4.34 -12.62
C ILE A 131 -4.42 -5.81 -12.23
N GLU A 132 -3.35 -6.57 -12.29
CA GLU A 132 -3.32 -7.96 -11.84
C GLU A 132 -3.30 -8.00 -10.30
N THR A 133 -4.19 -8.77 -9.72
CA THR A 133 -4.27 -9.05 -8.27
C THR A 133 -4.48 -10.54 -8.03
N PRO A 134 -4.25 -11.07 -6.82
CA PRO A 134 -4.61 -12.45 -6.50
C PRO A 134 -6.10 -12.75 -6.70
N ALA A 135 -6.99 -11.77 -6.56
CA ALA A 135 -8.43 -11.90 -6.84
C ALA A 135 -8.77 -11.82 -8.35
N GLY A 136 -7.77 -11.64 -9.23
CA GLY A 136 -7.95 -11.51 -10.67
C GLY A 136 -7.62 -10.12 -11.21
N LEU A 137 -8.08 -9.85 -12.43
CA LEU A 137 -7.80 -8.61 -13.13
C LEU A 137 -8.83 -7.54 -12.77
N ILE A 138 -8.40 -6.50 -12.08
CA ILE A 138 -9.24 -5.36 -11.67
C ILE A 138 -9.00 -4.18 -12.60
N ARG A 139 -10.08 -3.45 -12.96
CA ARG A 139 -10.03 -2.35 -13.91
C ARG A 139 -10.56 -1.04 -13.31
N PRO A 140 -9.75 -0.32 -12.54
CA PRO A 140 -10.10 1.03 -12.10
C PRO A 140 -10.07 2.01 -13.27
N GLU A 141 -10.92 3.05 -13.19
CA GLU A 141 -11.05 4.12 -14.17
C GLU A 141 -11.05 5.48 -13.46
N LEU A 142 -10.20 6.41 -13.93
CA LEU A 142 -10.19 7.79 -13.47
C LEU A 142 -11.38 8.57 -14.06
N GLN A 143 -12.25 9.10 -13.19
CA GLN A 143 -13.41 9.87 -13.59
C GLN A 143 -13.06 11.35 -13.80
N SER A 144 -13.96 12.10 -14.46
CA SER A 144 -13.77 13.53 -14.77
C SER A 144 -13.67 14.42 -13.53
N ASP A 145 -14.22 13.99 -12.41
CA ASP A 145 -14.14 14.66 -11.11
C ASP A 145 -12.95 14.23 -10.25
N GLY A 146 -12.06 13.40 -10.82
CA GLY A 146 -10.87 12.89 -10.12
C GLY A 146 -11.14 11.69 -9.21
N GLN A 147 -12.37 11.20 -9.10
CA GLN A 147 -12.67 9.97 -8.38
C GLN A 147 -12.28 8.73 -9.19
N LEU A 148 -12.14 7.61 -8.52
CA LEU A 148 -11.81 6.32 -9.11
C LEU A 148 -13.04 5.42 -9.11
N ARG A 149 -13.45 4.97 -10.30
CA ARG A 149 -14.50 3.95 -10.46
C ARG A 149 -13.88 2.59 -10.60
N VAL A 150 -14.36 1.63 -9.81
CA VAL A 150 -13.90 0.24 -9.78
C VAL A 150 -15.06 -0.69 -10.06
N ASP A 151 -14.86 -1.65 -10.95
CA ASP A 151 -15.73 -2.79 -11.14
C ASP A 151 -15.43 -3.81 -10.02
N MET A 152 -16.39 -4.01 -9.12
CA MET A 152 -16.27 -4.87 -7.94
C MET A 152 -16.76 -6.30 -8.19
N GLY A 153 -17.13 -6.63 -9.42
CA GLY A 153 -17.70 -7.91 -9.80
C GLY A 153 -19.17 -8.06 -9.43
N ALA A 154 -19.74 -9.20 -9.83
CA ALA A 154 -21.13 -9.51 -9.50
C ALA A 154 -21.27 -9.93 -8.03
N PRO A 155 -22.38 -9.55 -7.36
CA PRO A 155 -22.63 -9.99 -5.99
C PRO A 155 -22.96 -11.48 -5.96
N PHE A 156 -22.57 -12.16 -4.90
CA PHE A 156 -23.00 -13.53 -4.58
C PHE A 156 -24.27 -13.45 -3.74
N LEU A 157 -25.36 -14.05 -4.18
CA LEU A 157 -26.67 -14.01 -3.53
C LEU A 157 -27.10 -15.38 -2.97
N GLU A 158 -26.48 -16.46 -3.47
CA GLU A 158 -26.74 -17.82 -3.00
C GLU A 158 -26.13 -18.02 -1.60
N PRO A 159 -26.87 -18.54 -0.61
CA PRO A 159 -26.40 -18.71 0.76
C PRO A 159 -25.08 -19.49 0.87
N SER A 160 -24.91 -20.52 0.08
CA SER A 160 -23.69 -21.35 0.06
C SER A 160 -22.44 -20.57 -0.40
N SER A 161 -22.63 -19.58 -1.28
CA SER A 161 -21.54 -18.73 -1.78
C SER A 161 -21.20 -17.57 -0.83
N ILE A 162 -22.08 -17.28 0.15
CA ILE A 162 -21.89 -16.24 1.18
C ILE A 162 -21.40 -16.84 2.52
N PRO A 163 -21.17 -18.10 2.66
CA PRO A 163 -21.18 -18.99 3.83
C PRO A 163 -22.19 -18.59 4.91
N THR A 164 -23.49 -18.62 4.59
CA THR A 164 -24.56 -18.36 5.55
C THR A 164 -25.61 -19.48 5.55
N THR A 165 -26.29 -19.67 6.71
CA THR A 165 -27.42 -20.59 6.86
C THR A 165 -28.77 -19.88 6.72
N LEU A 166 -28.79 -18.58 6.40
CA LEU A 166 -30.02 -17.87 6.10
C LEU A 166 -30.74 -18.49 4.88
N PRO A 167 -32.08 -18.57 4.91
CA PRO A 167 -32.83 -19.04 3.76
C PRO A 167 -32.78 -18.03 2.60
N LEU A 168 -32.81 -18.54 1.37
CA LEU A 168 -33.00 -17.70 0.19
C LEU A 168 -34.48 -17.34 0.06
N VAL A 169 -34.82 -16.05 0.17
CA VAL A 169 -36.19 -15.53 0.06
C VAL A 169 -36.20 -14.40 -0.96
N ASP A 170 -36.98 -14.54 -2.02
CA ASP A 170 -37.09 -13.59 -3.14
C ASP A 170 -35.72 -13.22 -3.76
N GLY A 171 -34.80 -14.19 -3.86
CA GLY A 171 -33.47 -14.01 -4.45
C GLY A 171 -32.45 -13.33 -3.54
N LEU A 172 -32.71 -13.23 -2.23
CA LEU A 172 -31.80 -12.69 -1.23
C LEU A 172 -31.73 -13.64 -0.03
N ALA A 173 -30.54 -13.94 0.45
CA ALA A 173 -30.35 -14.65 1.71
C ALA A 173 -30.75 -13.74 2.87
N ARG A 174 -31.94 -13.95 3.47
CA ARG A 174 -32.47 -13.07 4.52
C ARG A 174 -33.27 -13.82 5.57
N GLY A 175 -33.39 -13.23 6.76
CA GLY A 175 -34.14 -13.78 7.87
C GLY A 175 -33.92 -12.98 9.14
N SER A 176 -34.20 -13.60 10.29
CA SER A 176 -34.03 -13.00 11.60
C SER A 176 -32.81 -13.56 12.31
N ALA A 177 -31.98 -12.71 12.89
CA ALA A 177 -30.87 -13.06 13.78
C ALA A 177 -31.23 -12.75 15.21
N ASP A 178 -31.29 -13.79 16.08
CA ASP A 178 -31.63 -13.65 17.48
C ASP A 178 -30.39 -13.22 18.30
N LEU A 179 -30.41 -11.99 18.78
CA LEU A 179 -29.45 -11.50 19.75
C LEU A 179 -30.02 -11.65 21.17
N ALA A 180 -29.18 -11.43 22.19
CA ALA A 180 -29.57 -11.62 23.58
C ALA A 180 -30.77 -10.76 24.03
N ASP A 181 -30.92 -9.58 23.43
CA ASP A 181 -31.94 -8.58 23.80
C ASP A 181 -33.11 -8.47 22.79
N ARG A 182 -32.88 -8.91 21.54
CA ARG A 182 -33.89 -8.84 20.47
C ARG A 182 -33.55 -9.67 19.24
N ALA A 183 -34.51 -9.84 18.37
CA ALA A 183 -34.31 -10.35 17.02
C ALA A 183 -34.11 -9.17 16.04
N LEU A 184 -33.18 -9.30 15.10
CA LEU A 184 -32.92 -8.33 14.06
C LEU A 184 -33.16 -8.93 12.67
N GLU A 185 -33.87 -8.21 11.82
CA GLU A 185 -33.97 -8.57 10.41
C GLU A 185 -32.62 -8.33 9.73
N VAL A 186 -32.13 -9.34 9.02
CA VAL A 186 -30.83 -9.33 8.40
C VAL A 186 -30.87 -9.85 6.97
N ALA A 187 -30.00 -9.32 6.12
CA ALA A 187 -29.79 -9.78 4.74
C ALA A 187 -28.31 -10.01 4.49
N ALA A 188 -27.96 -11.12 3.86
CA ALA A 188 -26.57 -11.45 3.55
C ALA A 188 -26.28 -11.32 2.05
N VAL A 189 -25.13 -10.75 1.72
CA VAL A 189 -24.59 -10.58 0.36
C VAL A 189 -23.10 -10.86 0.38
N GLY A 190 -22.61 -11.59 -0.62
CA GLY A 190 -21.17 -11.80 -0.84
C GLY A 190 -20.62 -10.82 -1.88
N MET A 191 -19.44 -10.25 -1.58
CA MET A 191 -18.65 -9.46 -2.52
C MET A 191 -17.21 -9.96 -2.60
N GLY A 192 -17.04 -11.30 -2.71
CA GLY A 192 -15.79 -12.00 -2.51
C GLY A 192 -15.51 -12.38 -1.05
N ASN A 193 -16.15 -11.69 -0.13
CA ASN A 193 -16.20 -11.96 1.31
C ASN A 193 -17.64 -11.81 1.83
N PRO A 194 -17.97 -12.40 3.00
CA PRO A 194 -19.33 -12.38 3.54
C PRO A 194 -19.68 -11.04 4.19
N HIS A 195 -20.88 -10.54 3.90
CA HIS A 195 -21.45 -9.34 4.50
C HIS A 195 -22.89 -9.60 4.97
N VAL A 196 -23.22 -9.09 6.14
CA VAL A 196 -24.59 -8.99 6.64
C VAL A 196 -24.99 -7.54 6.76
N VAL A 197 -26.15 -7.20 6.22
CA VAL A 197 -26.75 -5.87 6.24
C VAL A 197 -27.96 -5.90 7.18
N VAL A 198 -28.00 -4.96 8.11
CA VAL A 198 -29.04 -4.83 9.15
C VAL A 198 -29.69 -3.47 9.00
N PRO A 199 -30.88 -3.38 8.39
CA PRO A 199 -31.64 -2.12 8.35
C PRO A 199 -32.04 -1.67 9.75
N VAL A 200 -31.81 -0.39 10.06
CA VAL A 200 -32.14 0.24 11.34
C VAL A 200 -32.76 1.60 11.10
N GLU A 201 -33.59 2.08 12.06
CA GLU A 201 -34.22 3.40 11.96
C GLU A 201 -33.24 4.54 12.25
N ASP A 202 -32.34 4.37 13.24
CA ASP A 202 -31.37 5.36 13.67
C ASP A 202 -30.04 4.68 14.06
N LEU A 203 -28.98 4.98 13.36
CA LEU A 203 -27.63 4.48 13.61
C LEU A 203 -27.04 4.92 14.95
N ASN A 204 -27.55 6.03 15.51
CA ASN A 204 -27.07 6.54 16.80
C ASN A 204 -27.77 5.88 17.98
N ALA A 205 -28.94 5.26 17.75
CA ALA A 205 -29.74 4.61 18.80
C ALA A 205 -29.40 3.13 19.02
N ILE A 206 -28.54 2.53 18.17
CA ILE A 206 -28.17 1.10 18.28
C ILE A 206 -27.02 0.90 19.25
N PRO A 207 -26.95 -0.21 20.00
CA PRO A 207 -25.77 -0.63 20.74
C PRO A 207 -24.73 -1.27 19.80
N PHE A 208 -24.11 -0.42 18.96
CA PHE A 208 -23.32 -0.79 17.81
C PHE A 208 -22.23 -1.83 18.11
N ASP A 209 -21.44 -1.63 19.18
CA ASP A 209 -20.33 -2.53 19.50
C ASP A 209 -20.84 -3.91 19.95
N ALA A 210 -21.90 -3.94 20.75
CA ALA A 210 -22.48 -5.18 21.24
C ALA A 210 -23.12 -5.99 20.09
N TRP A 211 -23.89 -5.34 19.24
CA TRP A 211 -24.55 -6.01 18.10
C TRP A 211 -23.56 -6.39 17.02
N GLY A 212 -22.57 -5.54 16.72
CA GLY A 212 -21.53 -5.82 15.75
C GLY A 212 -20.73 -7.06 16.11
N ALA A 213 -20.22 -7.12 17.36
CA ALA A 213 -19.47 -8.26 17.84
C ALA A 213 -20.31 -9.56 17.88
N ALA A 214 -21.58 -9.48 18.27
CA ALA A 214 -22.47 -10.65 18.33
C ALA A 214 -22.80 -11.19 16.94
N LEU A 215 -23.08 -10.30 15.97
CA LEU A 215 -23.42 -10.69 14.60
C LEU A 215 -22.20 -11.21 13.83
N GLU A 216 -21.00 -10.67 14.05
CA GLU A 216 -19.77 -11.14 13.41
C GLU A 216 -19.59 -12.66 13.57
N VAL A 217 -19.86 -13.19 14.76
CA VAL A 217 -19.69 -14.59 15.13
C VAL A 217 -20.99 -15.36 15.28
N HIS A 218 -22.11 -14.81 14.81
CA HIS A 218 -23.43 -15.42 14.95
C HIS A 218 -23.48 -16.77 14.21
N HIS A 219 -24.21 -17.75 14.74
CA HIS A 219 -24.30 -19.11 14.17
C HIS A 219 -24.86 -19.15 12.73
N LEU A 220 -25.59 -18.11 12.30
CA LEU A 220 -26.02 -17.95 10.91
C LEU A 220 -24.86 -17.71 9.93
N PHE A 221 -23.66 -17.35 10.42
CA PHE A 221 -22.48 -17.05 9.64
C PHE A 221 -21.28 -17.91 10.09
N PRO A 222 -21.22 -19.19 9.72
CA PRO A 222 -20.20 -20.11 10.24
C PRO A 222 -18.76 -19.73 9.89
N ALA A 223 -18.53 -18.95 8.82
CA ALA A 223 -17.23 -18.39 8.43
C ALA A 223 -16.99 -16.97 9.00
N LYS A 224 -17.81 -16.52 9.97
CA LYS A 224 -17.93 -15.12 10.42
C LYS A 224 -18.34 -14.18 9.28
N THR A 225 -18.68 -12.95 9.58
CA THR A 225 -19.16 -11.98 8.59
C THR A 225 -18.76 -10.55 8.94
N ASN A 226 -18.69 -9.68 7.93
CA ASN A 226 -18.67 -8.24 8.10
C ASN A 226 -20.12 -7.76 8.33
N VAL A 227 -20.33 -6.82 9.26
CA VAL A 227 -21.67 -6.35 9.66
C VAL A 227 -21.83 -4.88 9.28
N HIS A 228 -22.93 -4.57 8.62
CA HIS A 228 -23.26 -3.22 8.17
C HIS A 228 -24.65 -2.84 8.69
N PHE A 229 -24.72 -1.93 9.65
CA PHE A 229 -25.99 -1.34 10.08
C PHE A 229 -26.34 -0.24 9.09
N LEU A 230 -27.52 -0.35 8.49
CA LEU A 230 -27.99 0.51 7.40
C LEU A 230 -29.13 1.42 7.88
N GLN A 231 -28.96 2.74 7.76
CA GLN A 231 -30.03 3.72 7.82
C GLN A 231 -30.31 4.26 6.42
N VAL A 232 -31.59 4.27 6.05
CA VAL A 232 -32.04 4.77 4.75
C VAL A 232 -32.57 6.19 4.91
N HIS A 233 -31.89 7.18 4.35
CA HIS A 233 -32.36 8.58 4.33
C HIS A 233 -33.25 8.87 3.11
N ALA A 234 -32.89 8.27 1.97
CA ALA A 234 -33.65 8.29 0.73
C ALA A 234 -33.27 7.08 -0.12
N ARG A 235 -34.06 6.76 -1.16
CA ARG A 235 -33.76 5.63 -2.05
C ARG A 235 -32.39 5.69 -2.72
N ASN A 236 -31.84 6.88 -2.87
CA ASN A 236 -30.50 7.15 -3.43
C ASN A 236 -29.50 7.68 -2.38
N ARG A 237 -29.83 7.63 -1.10
CA ARG A 237 -28.95 8.09 -0.02
C ARG A 237 -29.05 7.19 1.20
N LEU A 238 -28.00 6.42 1.40
CA LEU A 238 -27.84 5.42 2.45
C LEU A 238 -26.73 5.85 3.40
N GLU A 239 -26.81 5.46 4.65
CA GLU A 239 -25.74 5.65 5.64
C GLU A 239 -25.51 4.34 6.37
N ILE A 240 -24.22 4.00 6.58
CA ILE A 240 -23.85 2.77 7.27
C ILE A 240 -22.81 2.98 8.37
N ARG A 241 -22.90 2.15 9.41
CA ARG A 241 -21.80 1.90 10.34
C ARG A 241 -21.28 0.51 10.10
N VAL A 242 -19.95 0.38 10.13
CA VAL A 242 -19.24 -0.82 9.69
C VAL A 242 -18.54 -1.49 10.86
N TRP A 243 -18.78 -2.78 11.02
CA TRP A 243 -18.01 -3.68 11.87
C TRP A 243 -17.37 -4.76 11.00
N GLU A 244 -16.06 -4.70 10.79
CA GLU A 244 -15.38 -5.64 9.92
C GLU A 244 -14.94 -6.91 10.67
N ARG A 245 -15.05 -8.03 9.99
CA ARG A 245 -14.66 -9.35 10.46
C ARG A 245 -13.20 -9.38 10.91
N GLY A 246 -12.97 -9.61 12.21
CA GLY A 246 -11.65 -9.68 12.82
C GLY A 246 -11.00 -8.32 13.12
N ALA A 247 -11.60 -7.21 12.68
CA ALA A 247 -11.06 -5.85 12.89
C ALA A 247 -11.96 -4.97 13.77
N GLY A 248 -13.27 -5.28 13.87
CA GLY A 248 -14.22 -4.46 14.61
C GLY A 248 -14.63 -3.19 13.87
N PRO A 249 -14.86 -2.05 14.58
CA PRO A 249 -15.25 -0.80 13.96
C PRO A 249 -14.19 -0.27 13.00
N THR A 250 -14.60 0.07 11.76
CA THR A 250 -13.71 0.67 10.75
C THR A 250 -14.36 1.89 10.09
N LEU A 251 -13.53 2.73 9.46
CA LEU A 251 -14.01 3.94 8.81
C LEU A 251 -14.56 3.69 7.41
N ALA A 252 -14.09 2.64 6.72
CA ALA A 252 -14.47 2.41 5.33
C ALA A 252 -14.30 0.92 4.93
N CYS A 253 -15.38 0.34 4.43
CA CYS A 253 -15.41 -1.00 3.83
C CYS A 253 -16.06 -0.90 2.45
N GLY A 254 -15.26 -0.94 1.39
CA GLY A 254 -15.75 -0.79 0.02
C GLY A 254 -16.68 -1.92 -0.41
N THR A 255 -16.31 -3.19 -0.14
CA THR A 255 -17.16 -4.37 -0.39
C THR A 255 -18.43 -4.33 0.44
N GLY A 256 -18.36 -3.82 1.68
CA GLY A 256 -19.51 -3.63 2.54
C GLY A 256 -20.51 -2.59 2.01
N ALA A 257 -20.02 -1.48 1.46
CA ALA A 257 -20.88 -0.47 0.81
C ALA A 257 -21.59 -1.07 -0.43
N CYS A 258 -20.87 -1.87 -1.23
CA CYS A 258 -21.45 -2.59 -2.36
C CYS A 258 -22.53 -3.60 -1.91
N ALA A 259 -22.22 -4.43 -0.94
CA ALA A 259 -23.17 -5.40 -0.37
C ALA A 259 -24.41 -4.71 0.21
N THR A 260 -24.22 -3.55 0.87
CA THR A 260 -25.31 -2.75 1.42
C THR A 260 -26.27 -2.26 0.35
N LEU A 261 -25.75 -1.67 -0.77
CA LEU A 261 -26.62 -1.26 -1.86
C LEU A 261 -27.39 -2.45 -2.43
N VAL A 262 -26.71 -3.57 -2.71
CA VAL A 262 -27.33 -4.78 -3.29
C VAL A 262 -28.47 -5.27 -2.36
N ALA A 263 -28.22 -5.41 -1.06
CA ALA A 263 -29.24 -5.79 -0.09
C ALA A 263 -30.39 -4.79 -0.05
N ALA A 264 -30.13 -3.49 0.01
CA ALA A 264 -31.15 -2.44 0.04
C ALA A 264 -32.01 -2.44 -1.23
N VAL A 265 -31.42 -2.67 -2.40
CA VAL A 265 -32.16 -2.80 -3.68
C VAL A 265 -33.11 -4.00 -3.65
N LEU A 266 -32.62 -5.17 -3.21
CA LEU A 266 -33.42 -6.40 -3.14
C LEU A 266 -34.49 -6.35 -2.06
N LEU A 267 -34.27 -5.60 -0.99
CA LEU A 267 -35.27 -5.30 0.03
C LEU A 267 -36.27 -4.22 -0.39
N GLY A 268 -36.11 -3.59 -1.57
CA GLY A 268 -36.98 -2.54 -2.06
C GLY A 268 -36.76 -1.17 -1.38
N LEU A 269 -35.69 -1.02 -0.62
CA LEU A 269 -35.34 0.17 0.18
C LEU A 269 -34.56 1.22 -0.63
N ALA A 270 -33.84 0.82 -1.69
CA ALA A 270 -33.01 1.72 -2.50
C ALA A 270 -33.28 1.56 -4.00
N ASP A 271 -32.84 2.55 -4.77
CA ASP A 271 -32.69 2.47 -6.22
C ASP A 271 -31.41 1.69 -6.58
N ASP A 272 -31.20 1.38 -7.86
CA ASP A 272 -30.03 0.63 -8.35
C ASP A 272 -28.73 1.45 -8.34
N HIS A 273 -28.78 2.67 -7.84
CA HIS A 273 -27.62 3.54 -7.56
C HIS A 273 -27.91 4.39 -6.33
N ALA A 274 -26.92 4.55 -5.46
CA ALA A 274 -27.03 5.40 -4.28
C ALA A 274 -25.66 5.90 -3.81
N GLU A 275 -25.68 7.06 -3.16
CA GLU A 275 -24.61 7.47 -2.26
C GLU A 275 -24.71 6.64 -0.98
N VAL A 276 -23.64 5.93 -0.65
CA VAL A 276 -23.50 5.21 0.63
C VAL A 276 -22.51 5.99 1.49
N MET A 277 -23.00 6.62 2.54
CA MET A 277 -22.19 7.34 3.52
C MET A 277 -21.61 6.35 4.54
N LEU A 278 -20.29 6.32 4.64
CA LEU A 278 -19.54 5.58 5.65
C LEU A 278 -18.96 6.57 6.67
N PRO A 279 -18.48 6.12 7.85
CA PRO A 279 -17.79 7.00 8.79
C PRO A 279 -16.62 7.79 8.19
N GLY A 280 -15.88 7.21 7.22
CA GLY A 280 -14.78 7.86 6.50
C GLY A 280 -15.20 8.77 5.34
N GLY A 281 -16.47 8.74 4.92
CA GLY A 281 -17.01 9.56 3.83
C GLY A 281 -17.85 8.79 2.81
N PRO A 282 -18.34 9.45 1.75
CA PRO A 282 -19.27 8.87 0.79
C PRO A 282 -18.58 8.02 -0.28
N LEU A 283 -19.29 6.97 -0.70
CA LEU A 283 -19.06 6.22 -1.93
C LEU A 283 -20.30 6.27 -2.81
N GLN A 284 -20.11 6.44 -4.12
CA GLN A 284 -21.18 6.24 -5.10
C GLN A 284 -21.18 4.78 -5.52
N ILE A 285 -22.23 4.06 -5.23
CA ILE A 285 -22.40 2.66 -5.58
C ILE A 285 -23.51 2.53 -6.60
N ALA A 286 -23.29 1.73 -7.65
CA ALA A 286 -24.28 1.44 -8.66
C ALA A 286 -24.31 -0.06 -8.98
N TRP A 287 -25.51 -0.62 -9.09
CA TRP A 287 -25.77 -1.98 -9.58
C TRP A 287 -26.76 -1.93 -10.73
N PRO A 288 -26.31 -1.53 -11.94
CA PRO A 288 -27.17 -1.18 -13.05
C PRO A 288 -28.07 -2.34 -13.48
N GLY A 289 -29.37 -2.08 -13.59
CA GLY A 289 -30.35 -3.07 -13.99
C GLY A 289 -30.48 -4.27 -13.05
N ARG A 290 -29.87 -4.20 -11.86
CA ARG A 290 -29.85 -5.27 -10.85
C ARG A 290 -29.20 -6.56 -11.33
N HIS A 291 -28.28 -6.46 -12.28
CA HIS A 291 -27.56 -7.56 -12.87
C HIS A 291 -26.06 -7.20 -13.07
N GLY A 292 -25.22 -8.24 -13.23
CA GLY A 292 -23.80 -8.04 -13.49
C GLY A 292 -23.03 -7.43 -12.31
N ALA A 293 -22.01 -6.67 -12.64
CA ALA A 293 -21.08 -6.11 -11.67
C ALA A 293 -21.66 -4.93 -10.90
N VAL A 294 -21.25 -4.83 -9.64
CA VAL A 294 -21.43 -3.63 -8.81
C VAL A 294 -20.28 -2.67 -9.10
N LEU A 295 -20.61 -1.43 -9.40
CA LEU A 295 -19.64 -0.36 -9.66
C LEU A 295 -19.49 0.50 -8.39
N MET A 296 -18.28 0.68 -7.93
CA MET A 296 -17.95 1.53 -6.80
C MET A 296 -17.12 2.73 -7.26
N THR A 297 -17.56 3.94 -6.97
CA THR A 297 -16.82 5.17 -7.25
C THR A 297 -16.55 5.92 -5.95
N GLY A 298 -15.31 6.35 -5.76
CA GLY A 298 -14.93 7.10 -4.58
C GLY A 298 -13.56 7.76 -4.68
N PRO A 299 -13.23 8.60 -3.70
CA PRO A 299 -11.99 9.34 -3.69
C PRO A 299 -10.80 8.44 -3.32
N ALA A 300 -9.63 8.89 -3.75
CA ALA A 300 -8.35 8.55 -3.19
C ALA A 300 -7.46 9.79 -3.27
N VAL A 301 -6.69 10.06 -2.22
CA VAL A 301 -5.95 11.30 -2.05
C VAL A 301 -4.51 10.99 -1.64
N SER A 302 -3.55 11.66 -2.29
CA SER A 302 -2.15 11.67 -1.87
C SER A 302 -2.02 12.39 -0.54
N VAL A 303 -1.26 11.81 0.39
CA VAL A 303 -0.98 12.42 1.70
C VAL A 303 0.40 13.04 1.70
N PHE A 304 1.43 12.26 1.39
CA PHE A 304 2.82 12.72 1.21
C PHE A 304 3.68 11.64 0.53
N ASP A 305 4.81 12.08 0.00
CA ASP A 305 5.89 11.22 -0.47
C ASP A 305 7.05 11.25 0.53
N GLY A 306 7.80 10.16 0.61
CA GLY A 306 8.94 10.05 1.52
C GLY A 306 10.00 9.08 1.05
N VAL A 307 11.07 9.01 1.82
CA VAL A 307 12.19 8.09 1.64
C VAL A 307 12.34 7.28 2.91
N LEU A 308 12.50 5.97 2.79
CA LEU A 308 12.73 5.11 3.94
C LEU A 308 14.08 5.44 4.60
N SER A 309 14.06 5.59 5.92
CA SER A 309 15.30 5.60 6.71
C SER A 309 16.05 4.28 6.53
N PRO A 310 17.39 4.29 6.50
CA PRO A 310 18.19 3.07 6.50
C PRO A 310 17.78 2.06 7.58
N ASP A 311 17.34 2.53 8.74
CA ASP A 311 16.90 1.70 9.87
C ASP A 311 15.57 0.97 9.60
N LEU A 312 14.79 1.43 8.62
CA LEU A 312 13.54 0.84 8.18
C LEU A 312 13.67 0.02 6.89
N MET A 313 14.90 -0.09 6.34
CA MET A 313 15.12 -0.95 5.17
C MET A 313 14.97 -2.42 5.53
N PRO A 314 14.43 -3.28 4.64
CA PRO A 314 14.36 -4.71 4.91
C PRO A 314 15.78 -5.23 5.09
N VAL A 315 15.97 -6.06 6.11
CA VAL A 315 17.26 -6.75 6.31
C VAL A 315 17.45 -7.68 5.10
N GLY A 316 18.30 -7.27 4.17
CA GLY A 316 18.75 -8.16 3.09
C GLY A 316 19.39 -9.38 3.71
N GLU A 317 19.32 -10.53 3.05
CA GLU A 317 20.20 -11.63 3.37
C GLU A 317 21.63 -11.07 3.33
N SER A 318 22.21 -10.88 4.51
CA SER A 318 23.66 -10.75 4.57
C SER A 318 24.18 -12.00 3.87
N PRO A 319 25.02 -11.88 2.83
CA PRO A 319 25.62 -13.05 2.24
C PRO A 319 26.17 -13.84 3.43
N VAL A 320 25.70 -15.08 3.57
CA VAL A 320 26.19 -15.99 4.60
C VAL A 320 27.71 -15.88 4.48
N ALA A 321 28.32 -15.27 5.51
CA ALA A 321 29.76 -15.14 5.52
C ALA A 321 30.27 -16.58 5.50
N GLU A 322 30.75 -17.04 4.34
CA GLU A 322 31.52 -18.26 4.32
C GLU A 322 32.60 -18.08 5.40
N PRO A 323 32.80 -19.07 6.26
CA PRO A 323 33.81 -18.94 7.30
C PRO A 323 35.13 -18.62 6.60
N LEU A 324 35.58 -17.37 6.77
CA LEU A 324 36.86 -16.92 6.23
C LEU A 324 37.92 -17.88 6.75
N THR A 325 38.59 -18.61 5.84
CA THR A 325 39.78 -19.33 6.18
C THR A 325 40.79 -18.32 6.75
N GLN A 326 41.59 -18.69 7.74
CA GLN A 326 42.51 -17.78 8.45
C GLN A 326 43.42 -16.98 7.51
N ASP A 327 43.70 -17.47 6.28
CA ASP A 327 44.48 -16.79 5.26
C ASP A 327 43.76 -15.63 4.56
N ALA A 328 42.39 -15.60 4.56
CA ALA A 328 41.63 -14.51 3.97
C ALA A 328 41.49 -13.31 4.93
N ALA A 329 41.56 -13.55 6.25
CA ALA A 329 41.44 -12.49 7.25
C ALA A 329 42.62 -11.50 7.22
N ASN A 330 43.79 -11.92 6.75
CA ASN A 330 45.00 -11.08 6.69
C ASN A 330 45.09 -10.18 5.45
N ASN A 331 44.20 -10.32 4.46
CA ASN A 331 44.19 -9.55 3.20
C ASN A 331 42.88 -8.77 2.97
N ALA A 332 41.99 -8.66 3.95
CA ALA A 332 40.78 -7.87 3.82
C ALA A 332 41.12 -6.37 3.70
N PRO A 333 40.54 -5.60 2.79
CA PRO A 333 40.76 -4.16 2.73
C PRO A 333 40.26 -3.50 4.01
N PHE A 334 41.01 -2.47 4.48
CA PHE A 334 40.65 -1.68 5.64
C PHE A 334 39.25 -1.05 5.49
N ASP A 335 38.40 -1.24 6.48
CA ASP A 335 37.03 -0.72 6.53
C ASP A 335 36.85 0.14 7.78
N CYS A 336 36.69 1.45 7.58
CA CYS A 336 36.55 2.41 8.68
C CYS A 336 35.38 2.11 9.63
N SER A 337 34.29 1.49 9.15
CA SER A 337 33.13 1.17 9.99
C SER A 337 33.40 0.00 10.94
N ARG A 338 34.31 -0.90 10.56
CA ARG A 338 34.66 -2.10 11.30
C ARG A 338 35.94 -1.93 12.12
N ASP A 339 36.94 -1.26 11.48
CA ASP A 339 38.32 -1.27 11.98
C ASP A 339 38.67 -0.04 12.83
N CYS A 340 37.80 1.00 12.87
CA CYS A 340 37.92 2.21 13.69
C CYS A 340 36.82 2.29 14.76
N VAL A 341 36.86 1.40 15.77
CA VAL A 341 35.79 1.34 16.81
C VAL A 341 35.95 2.46 17.86
N ASP A 342 37.18 2.69 18.37
CA ASP A 342 37.43 3.64 19.46
C ASP A 342 38.25 4.87 19.03
N SER A 343 39.02 4.76 17.95
CA SER A 343 39.84 5.85 17.40
C SER A 343 40.18 5.59 15.93
N CYS A 344 40.42 6.68 15.17
CA CYS A 344 40.79 6.56 13.76
C CYS A 344 42.20 5.93 13.63
N GLN A 345 42.31 4.83 12.90
CA GLN A 345 43.55 4.12 12.67
C GLN A 345 44.33 4.61 11.40
N GLN A 346 43.68 5.44 10.57
CA GLN A 346 44.28 6.07 9.40
C GLN A 346 43.90 7.56 9.30
N PRO A 347 44.41 8.42 10.20
CA PRO A 347 43.96 9.83 10.29
C PRO A 347 44.24 10.60 8.99
N ASP A 348 45.33 10.31 8.29
CA ASP A 348 45.71 11.03 7.07
C ASP A 348 44.79 10.72 5.84
N ASN A 349 44.03 9.66 5.88
CA ASN A 349 43.11 9.23 4.84
C ASN A 349 41.65 9.03 5.31
N CYS A 350 41.27 9.58 6.45
CA CYS A 350 39.98 9.39 7.04
C CYS A 350 38.89 10.17 6.29
N LEU A 351 38.07 9.47 5.49
CA LEU A 351 36.94 10.06 4.78
C LEU A 351 35.89 10.66 5.75
N ARG A 352 35.81 10.15 6.97
CA ARG A 352 34.90 10.63 8.01
C ARG A 352 35.31 12.02 8.51
N ASP A 353 36.60 12.25 8.74
CA ASP A 353 37.12 13.53 9.18
C ASP A 353 37.01 14.59 8.07
N ALA A 354 37.29 14.22 6.82
CA ALA A 354 37.10 15.10 5.67
C ALA A 354 35.62 15.48 5.48
N ALA A 355 34.71 14.54 5.63
CA ALA A 355 33.27 14.80 5.55
C ALA A 355 32.79 15.67 6.72
N GLN A 356 33.24 15.38 7.96
CA GLN A 356 32.93 16.19 9.13
C GLN A 356 33.46 17.61 8.99
N GLN A 357 34.69 17.80 8.48
CA GLN A 357 35.26 19.14 8.23
C GLN A 357 34.44 19.89 7.17
N GLN A 358 33.97 19.23 6.10
CA GLN A 358 33.13 19.85 5.10
C GLN A 358 31.77 20.27 5.68
N VAL A 359 31.13 19.39 6.46
CA VAL A 359 29.88 19.70 7.15
C VAL A 359 30.07 20.84 8.14
N GLN A 360 31.14 20.82 8.95
CA GLN A 360 31.45 21.89 9.91
C GLN A 360 31.75 23.22 9.21
N ALA A 361 32.49 23.19 8.10
CA ALA A 361 32.75 24.37 7.30
C ALA A 361 31.46 24.94 6.70
N PHE A 362 30.57 24.11 6.20
CA PHE A 362 29.25 24.50 5.72
C PHE A 362 28.39 25.12 6.83
N LEU A 363 28.32 24.48 8.00
CA LEU A 363 27.56 24.99 9.16
C LEU A 363 28.12 26.30 9.67
N ASN A 364 29.45 26.52 9.64
CA ASN A 364 30.08 27.74 10.09
C ASN A 364 29.96 28.87 9.07
N SER A 365 29.81 28.58 7.80
CA SER A 365 29.74 29.57 6.71
C SER A 365 28.31 29.91 6.27
N THR A 366 27.30 29.15 6.72
CA THR A 366 25.93 29.24 6.26
C THR A 366 25.02 29.60 7.45
N SER A 367 24.31 30.71 7.38
CA SER A 367 23.34 31.07 8.43
C SER A 367 22.16 30.13 8.44
N LEU A 368 21.47 30.01 9.58
CA LEU A 368 20.26 29.19 9.70
C LEU A 368 19.19 29.58 8.67
N ASP A 369 19.03 30.86 8.43
CA ASP A 369 18.08 31.38 7.43
C ASP A 369 18.49 30.97 6.00
N ALA A 370 19.80 30.99 5.69
CA ALA A 370 20.30 30.53 4.40
C ALA A 370 20.14 28.99 4.21
N MET A 371 20.26 28.18 5.29
CA MET A 371 19.99 26.75 5.27
C MET A 371 18.50 26.46 5.06
N LEU A 372 17.63 27.21 5.74
CA LEU A 372 16.17 27.11 5.57
C LEU A 372 15.76 27.50 4.15
N ASN A 373 16.36 28.57 3.58
CA ASN A 373 16.09 28.97 2.20
C ASN A 373 16.55 27.92 1.20
N LEU A 374 17.75 27.33 1.36
CA LEU A 374 18.23 26.24 0.51
C LEU A 374 17.32 25.00 0.59
N ALA A 375 16.82 24.67 1.77
CA ALA A 375 15.85 23.58 1.95
C ALA A 375 14.50 23.92 1.29
N SER A 376 14.03 25.16 1.42
CA SER A 376 12.78 25.63 0.81
C SER A 376 12.90 25.70 -0.72
N GLU A 377 14.00 26.24 -1.25
CA GLU A 377 14.26 26.25 -2.70
C GLU A 377 14.32 24.86 -3.31
N SER A 378 14.94 23.89 -2.62
CA SER A 378 14.95 22.49 -3.05
C SER A 378 13.54 21.90 -3.08
N LEU A 379 12.70 22.20 -2.10
CA LEU A 379 11.30 21.78 -2.04
C LEU A 379 10.46 22.46 -3.12
N GLU A 380 10.64 23.77 -3.29
CA GLU A 380 9.96 24.55 -4.33
C GLU A 380 10.35 24.12 -5.74
N GLN A 381 11.64 23.82 -6.00
CA GLN A 381 12.09 23.30 -7.29
C GLN A 381 11.47 21.95 -7.64
N ARG A 382 11.34 21.05 -6.66
CA ARG A 382 10.65 19.76 -6.85
C ARG A 382 9.16 19.97 -7.08
N THR A 383 8.53 20.87 -6.35
CA THR A 383 7.12 21.20 -6.49
C THR A 383 6.86 21.89 -7.84
N ARG A 384 7.73 22.82 -8.25
CA ARG A 384 7.65 23.54 -9.51
C ARG A 384 7.86 22.62 -10.71
N ALA A 385 8.82 21.69 -10.64
CA ALA A 385 9.02 20.66 -11.67
C ALA A 385 7.85 19.68 -11.80
N ARG A 386 7.05 19.52 -10.74
CA ARG A 386 5.78 18.79 -10.76
C ARG A 386 4.70 19.61 -11.47
N PHE A 387 4.54 20.90 -11.10
CA PHE A 387 3.54 21.78 -11.73
C PHE A 387 3.84 22.11 -13.19
N GLU A 388 5.10 22.25 -13.59
CA GLU A 388 5.48 22.51 -14.97
C GLU A 388 5.25 21.32 -15.90
N ARG A 389 5.22 20.09 -15.36
CA ARG A 389 4.76 18.89 -16.09
C ARG A 389 3.24 18.84 -16.27
N ASP A 390 2.47 19.42 -15.36
CA ASP A 390 1.01 19.42 -15.37
C ASP A 390 0.43 20.55 -16.24
N THR A 391 1.28 21.42 -16.84
CA THR A 391 0.87 22.59 -17.66
C THR A 391 1.33 22.53 -19.12
N LEU A 392 1.97 21.44 -19.55
CA LEU A 392 2.32 21.13 -20.94
C LEU A 392 1.54 19.95 -21.48
#